data_d194886eb4d791388583061271f29f29
#
_entry.id   d194886eb4d791388583061271f29f29
#
_cell.length_a   1.000
_cell.length_b   1.000
_cell.length_c   1.000
_cell.angle_alpha   90.00
_cell.angle_beta   90.00
_cell.angle_gamma   90.00
#
_symmetry.space_group_name_H-M   'P 1'
#
loop_
_entity.id
_entity.type
_entity.pdbx_description
1 polymer ?
#
loop_
_entity_poly.entity_id
_entity_poly.type
_entity_poly.pdbx_seq_one_letter_code
_entity_poly.pdbx_strand_id
1 'polypeptide(L)'
;NAPVSVNRGIALANLGADFGVVGNEAVTFDGVGRAYGAELLIQQRLNRGFYGLLAYTFVRSEFEQAESDWVASSWDNRHILSVTGGKKWESGWELGARLLVSGGLPYTPVDPQSFAVDQWNYFGRPLPDYTQLNAERNGAFHQLDIRVDRKWFFERWSLDVFFEVQNATGAAVPQPPVNDVVRNPFTGTPILSDDSDFYDRRVLDPSAGTVLPALGIIVEL
;
A
#
# COMPACT_ATOMS: atom_id res chain seq x y z
N ASN A 1 -0.15 23.01 -12.45
CA ASN A 1 -1.36 22.50 -13.08
C ASN A 1 -1.14 21.03 -13.44
N ALA A 2 -2.06 20.15 -13.01
CA ALA A 2 -2.02 18.73 -13.34
C ALA A 2 -2.74 18.46 -14.67
N PRO A 3 -2.32 17.48 -15.48
CA PRO A 3 -3.07 17.06 -16.65
C PRO A 3 -4.36 16.36 -16.22
N VAL A 4 -5.46 16.76 -16.83
CA VAL A 4 -6.82 16.23 -16.61
C VAL A 4 -7.36 15.67 -17.92
N SER A 5 -7.92 14.46 -17.87
CA SER A 5 -8.57 13.84 -19.02
C SER A 5 -9.78 14.67 -19.48
N VAL A 6 -9.82 15.06 -20.76
CA VAL A 6 -10.94 15.80 -21.34
C VAL A 6 -12.22 14.97 -21.31
N ASN A 7 -12.11 13.66 -21.55
CA ASN A 7 -13.28 12.79 -21.66
C ASN A 7 -13.87 12.39 -20.30
N ARG A 8 -13.04 12.38 -19.25
CA ARG A 8 -13.42 11.86 -17.93
C ARG A 8 -13.48 12.93 -16.84
N GLY A 9 -12.84 14.10 -17.05
CA GLY A 9 -12.72 15.12 -16.03
C GLY A 9 -11.85 14.71 -14.82
N ILE A 10 -10.97 13.72 -14.99
CA ILE A 10 -10.18 13.11 -13.92
C ILE A 10 -8.71 13.49 -14.09
N ALA A 11 -8.05 13.93 -13.01
CA ALA A 11 -6.62 14.12 -13.02
C ALA A 11 -5.90 12.81 -13.36
N LEU A 12 -5.03 12.83 -14.38
CA LEU A 12 -4.33 11.60 -14.84
C LEU A 12 -3.54 10.92 -13.72
N ALA A 13 -3.05 11.69 -12.75
CA ALA A 13 -2.37 11.17 -11.58
C ALA A 13 -3.25 10.21 -10.73
N ASN A 14 -4.58 10.32 -10.81
CA ASN A 14 -5.51 9.45 -10.09
C ASN A 14 -5.89 8.18 -10.85
N LEU A 15 -5.49 8.05 -12.11
CA LEU A 15 -5.81 6.86 -12.89
C LEU A 15 -4.94 5.64 -12.53
N GLY A 16 -3.89 5.84 -11.74
CA GLY A 16 -3.05 4.75 -11.24
C GLY A 16 -2.48 3.88 -12.36
N ALA A 17 -2.75 2.57 -12.31
CA ALA A 17 -2.31 1.62 -13.33
C ALA A 17 -2.98 1.83 -14.71
N ASP A 18 -4.13 2.46 -14.75
CA ASP A 18 -4.85 2.76 -15.99
C ASP A 18 -4.26 3.94 -16.78
N PHE A 19 -3.32 4.67 -16.19
CA PHE A 19 -2.63 5.77 -16.86
C PHE A 19 -2.02 5.34 -18.23
N GLY A 20 -1.40 4.16 -18.27
CA GLY A 20 -0.82 3.63 -19.50
C GLY A 20 -1.86 3.29 -20.58
N VAL A 21 -3.09 3.01 -20.19
CA VAL A 21 -4.20 2.70 -21.12
C VAL A 21 -4.76 3.97 -21.77
N VAL A 22 -4.71 5.09 -21.04
CA VAL A 22 -5.22 6.39 -21.49
C VAL A 22 -4.13 7.32 -22.04
N GLY A 23 -2.95 6.82 -22.31
CA GLY A 23 -1.79 7.60 -22.75
C GLY A 23 -1.99 8.41 -24.04
N ASN A 24 -2.99 8.10 -24.85
CA ASN A 24 -3.38 8.83 -26.07
C ASN A 24 -4.63 9.71 -25.87
N GLU A 25 -5.09 9.85 -24.65
CA GLU A 25 -6.27 10.65 -24.35
C GLU A 25 -5.96 12.15 -24.39
N ALA A 26 -6.87 12.93 -24.92
CA ALA A 26 -6.77 14.39 -24.90
C ALA A 26 -6.83 14.89 -23.46
N VAL A 27 -5.93 15.81 -23.11
CA VAL A 27 -5.81 16.38 -21.76
C VAL A 27 -5.82 17.90 -21.80
N THR A 28 -6.36 18.51 -20.74
CA THR A 28 -6.15 19.89 -20.36
C THR A 28 -5.08 19.97 -19.25
N PHE A 29 -4.49 21.15 -19.04
CA PHE A 29 -3.48 21.36 -17.98
C PHE A 29 -3.99 22.38 -16.96
N ASP A 30 -5.22 22.24 -16.55
CA ASP A 30 -5.93 23.12 -15.61
C ASP A 30 -6.26 22.44 -14.27
N GLY A 31 -5.91 21.16 -14.14
CA GLY A 31 -6.13 20.40 -12.91
C GLY A 31 -5.46 21.00 -11.68
N VAL A 32 -6.19 21.04 -10.58
CA VAL A 32 -5.76 21.55 -9.29
C VAL A 32 -5.62 20.39 -8.32
N GLY A 33 -4.52 20.39 -7.56
CA GLY A 33 -4.29 19.44 -6.47
C GLY A 33 -3.94 20.18 -5.20
N ARG A 34 -4.24 19.57 -4.06
CA ARG A 34 -3.82 20.07 -2.75
C ARG A 34 -3.29 18.95 -1.88
N ALA A 35 -2.29 19.29 -1.07
CA ALA A 35 -1.81 18.40 -0.02
C ALA A 35 -1.60 19.23 1.26
N TYR A 36 -2.04 18.66 2.39
CA TYR A 36 -1.84 19.27 3.70
C TYR A 36 -1.74 18.19 4.77
N GLY A 37 -1.11 18.53 5.88
CA GLY A 37 -0.91 17.55 6.94
C GLY A 37 -0.18 18.12 8.15
N ALA A 38 0.16 17.22 9.06
CA ALA A 38 0.95 17.51 10.23
C ALA A 38 1.88 16.34 10.54
N GLU A 39 3.05 16.64 11.05
CA GLU A 39 4.07 15.67 11.43
C GLU A 39 4.46 15.84 12.89
N LEU A 40 4.64 14.72 13.58
CA LEU A 40 5.17 14.64 14.93
C LEU A 40 6.36 13.71 14.97
N LEU A 41 7.50 14.21 15.45
CA LEU A 41 8.70 13.42 15.67
C LEU A 41 9.11 13.49 17.14
N ILE A 42 9.25 12.34 17.77
CA ILE A 42 9.76 12.22 19.14
C ILE A 42 10.97 11.29 19.11
N GLN A 43 12.11 11.78 19.58
CA GLN A 43 13.34 11.02 19.62
C GLN A 43 13.89 10.93 21.05
N GLN A 44 14.15 9.71 21.49
CA GLN A 44 14.92 9.40 22.68
C GLN A 44 16.31 8.93 22.25
N ARG A 45 17.33 9.73 22.50
CA ARG A 45 18.73 9.30 22.31
C ARG A 45 19.07 8.24 23.35
N LEU A 46 20.11 7.46 23.05
CA LEU A 46 20.57 6.41 23.96
C LEU A 46 20.81 6.94 25.37
N ASN A 47 20.00 6.47 26.30
CA ASN A 47 20.07 6.81 27.71
C ASN A 47 19.76 5.57 28.56
N ARG A 48 20.65 5.21 29.47
CA ARG A 48 20.56 4.01 30.32
C ARG A 48 20.27 2.74 29.50
N GLY A 49 20.85 2.67 28.29
CA GLY A 49 20.68 1.58 27.38
C GLY A 49 19.43 1.62 26.50
N PHE A 50 18.50 2.54 26.69
CA PHE A 50 17.29 2.68 25.86
C PHE A 50 17.45 3.79 24.81
N TYR A 51 16.92 3.53 23.62
CA TYR A 51 16.76 4.51 22.57
C TYR A 51 15.43 4.30 21.84
N GLY A 52 14.93 5.35 21.17
CA GLY A 52 13.70 5.23 20.42
C GLY A 52 13.43 6.42 19.53
N LEU A 53 12.64 6.18 18.51
CA LEU A 53 12.14 7.17 17.59
C LEU A 53 10.67 6.86 17.30
N LEU A 54 9.81 7.85 17.49
CA LEU A 54 8.43 7.83 17.04
C LEU A 54 8.26 8.91 16.00
N ALA A 55 7.78 8.54 14.82
CA ALA A 55 7.39 9.45 13.76
C ALA A 55 5.94 9.18 13.39
N TYR A 56 5.12 10.23 13.41
CA TYR A 56 3.74 10.18 12.99
C TYR A 56 3.47 11.27 11.99
N THR A 57 2.86 10.89 10.85
CA THR A 57 2.43 11.82 9.82
C THR A 57 0.94 11.64 9.57
N PHE A 58 0.21 12.75 9.67
CA PHE A 58 -1.12 12.88 9.10
C PHE A 58 -0.99 13.64 7.79
N VAL A 59 -1.52 13.10 6.69
CA VAL A 59 -1.49 13.72 5.36
C VAL A 59 -2.81 13.53 4.65
N ARG A 60 -3.26 14.58 3.96
CA ARG A 60 -4.33 14.54 2.97
C ARG A 60 -3.76 15.01 1.65
N SER A 61 -4.03 14.25 0.61
CA SER A 61 -3.68 14.58 -0.76
C SER A 61 -4.88 14.35 -1.65
N GLU A 62 -5.29 15.37 -2.38
CA GLU A 62 -6.55 15.41 -3.12
C GLU A 62 -6.36 16.14 -4.45
N PHE A 63 -7.09 15.71 -5.47
CA PHE A 63 -7.24 16.43 -6.74
C PHE A 63 -8.68 16.87 -6.93
N GLU A 64 -8.84 18.04 -7.52
CA GLU A 64 -10.13 18.55 -7.96
C GLU A 64 -10.59 17.78 -9.21
N GLN A 65 -11.83 17.34 -9.18
CA GLN A 65 -12.55 16.80 -10.34
C GLN A 65 -13.48 17.85 -10.94
N ALA A 66 -14.17 17.48 -12.01
CA ALA A 66 -15.28 18.28 -12.54
C ALA A 66 -16.27 18.63 -11.42
N GLU A 67 -16.86 19.82 -11.48
CA GLU A 67 -17.82 20.35 -10.48
C GLU A 67 -17.19 20.72 -9.12
N SER A 68 -15.87 20.89 -9.05
CA SER A 68 -15.12 21.31 -7.83
C SER A 68 -15.14 20.30 -6.67
N ASP A 69 -15.41 19.04 -6.96
CA ASP A 69 -15.31 17.97 -5.98
C ASP A 69 -13.86 17.55 -5.73
N TRP A 70 -13.49 17.48 -4.46
CA TRP A 70 -12.16 17.04 -4.06
C TRP A 70 -12.12 15.55 -3.80
N VAL A 71 -11.34 14.83 -4.59
CA VAL A 71 -11.18 13.39 -4.52
C VAL A 71 -9.78 13.03 -4.01
N ALA A 72 -9.70 12.09 -3.09
CA ALA A 72 -8.44 11.61 -2.56
C ALA A 72 -7.53 11.11 -3.68
N SER A 73 -6.25 11.47 -3.65
CA SER A 73 -5.27 10.91 -4.57
C SER A 73 -5.01 9.43 -4.27
N SER A 74 -4.56 8.67 -5.25
CA SER A 74 -4.27 7.23 -5.10
C SER A 74 -3.18 6.92 -4.06
N TRP A 75 -2.45 7.92 -3.56
CA TRP A 75 -1.43 7.80 -2.52
C TRP A 75 -1.82 8.49 -1.19
N ASP A 76 -3.09 8.86 -0.99
CA ASP A 76 -3.60 9.48 0.24
C ASP A 76 -3.68 8.46 1.39
N ASN A 77 -2.57 8.14 2.01
CA ASN A 77 -2.48 7.18 3.14
C ASN A 77 -3.18 7.65 4.41
N ARG A 78 -3.44 8.93 4.57
CA ARG A 78 -3.95 9.63 5.75
C ARG A 78 -3.04 9.56 6.96
N HIS A 79 -2.67 8.38 7.41
CA HIS A 79 -1.93 8.16 8.64
C HIS A 79 -0.72 7.25 8.37
N ILE A 80 0.45 7.69 8.81
CA ILE A 80 1.67 6.89 8.79
C ILE A 80 2.30 7.00 10.18
N LEU A 81 2.49 5.87 10.85
CA LEU A 81 3.17 5.78 12.14
C LEU A 81 4.37 4.86 12.00
N SER A 82 5.54 5.35 12.41
CA SER A 82 6.74 4.56 12.56
C SER A 82 7.24 4.68 13.99
N VAL A 83 7.39 3.56 14.66
CA VAL A 83 7.99 3.47 15.99
C VAL A 83 9.17 2.54 15.91
N THR A 84 10.36 3.06 16.20
CA THR A 84 11.59 2.26 16.30
C THR A 84 12.15 2.44 17.69
N GLY A 85 12.56 1.37 18.33
CA GLY A 85 13.19 1.46 19.62
C GLY A 85 13.98 0.21 19.98
N GLY A 86 14.83 0.34 20.98
CA GLY A 86 15.60 -0.78 21.41
C GLY A 86 16.30 -0.55 22.74
N LYS A 87 16.91 -1.61 23.19
CA LYS A 87 17.73 -1.64 24.40
C LYS A 87 19.08 -2.27 24.12
N LYS A 88 20.13 -1.56 24.54
CA LYS A 88 21.51 -2.04 24.60
C LYS A 88 21.88 -2.38 26.05
N TRP A 89 22.49 -3.52 26.24
CA TRP A 89 23.03 -3.94 27.52
C TRP A 89 24.56 -3.83 27.50
N GLU A 90 25.14 -3.54 28.64
CA GLU A 90 26.62 -3.52 28.82
C GLU A 90 27.28 -4.87 28.47
N SER A 91 26.52 -5.95 28.55
CA SER A 91 26.98 -7.28 28.15
C SER A 91 27.20 -7.43 26.63
N GLY A 92 26.88 -6.39 25.81
CA GLY A 92 27.02 -6.40 24.36
C GLY A 92 25.81 -6.96 23.62
N TRP A 93 24.73 -7.28 24.32
CA TRP A 93 23.45 -7.60 23.68
C TRP A 93 22.70 -6.31 23.30
N GLU A 94 21.97 -6.37 22.19
CA GLU A 94 21.01 -5.35 21.79
C GLU A 94 19.74 -6.04 21.31
N LEU A 95 18.59 -5.53 21.72
CA LEU A 95 17.27 -5.86 21.19
C LEU A 95 16.68 -4.62 20.56
N GLY A 96 16.34 -4.69 19.29
CA GLY A 96 15.64 -3.65 18.55
C GLY A 96 14.30 -4.14 18.01
N ALA A 97 13.35 -3.21 17.92
CA ALA A 97 12.08 -3.46 17.25
C ALA A 97 11.65 -2.22 16.46
N ARG A 98 10.98 -2.46 15.34
CA ARG A 98 10.36 -1.42 14.53
C ARG A 98 8.93 -1.82 14.20
N LEU A 99 8.00 -0.92 14.50
CA LEU A 99 6.61 -1.01 14.09
C LEU A 99 6.34 0.06 13.04
N LEU A 100 5.83 -0.33 11.89
CA LEU A 100 5.29 0.55 10.86
C LEU A 100 3.79 0.30 10.74
N VAL A 101 3.00 1.37 10.78
CA VAL A 101 1.56 1.32 10.47
C VAL A 101 1.27 2.39 9.43
N SER A 102 0.58 2.02 8.37
CA SER A 102 0.19 2.92 7.28
C SER A 102 -1.30 2.76 7.01
N GLY A 103 -2.00 3.87 6.85
CA GLY A 103 -3.40 3.87 6.43
C GLY A 103 -3.56 3.23 5.05
N GLY A 104 -4.75 2.72 4.77
CA GLY A 104 -5.05 2.11 3.48
C GLY A 104 -5.09 3.14 2.35
N LEU A 105 -4.50 2.80 1.23
CA LEU A 105 -4.57 3.59 0.00
C LEU A 105 -5.99 3.58 -0.58
N PRO A 106 -6.46 4.70 -1.14
CA PRO A 106 -7.71 4.72 -1.89
C PRO A 106 -7.62 3.88 -3.16
N TYR A 107 -8.75 3.35 -3.56
CA TYR A 107 -8.91 2.71 -4.86
C TYR A 107 -10.32 2.95 -5.43
N THR A 108 -10.44 2.84 -6.74
CA THR A 108 -11.70 2.93 -7.45
C THR A 108 -12.34 1.54 -7.49
N PRO A 109 -13.59 1.37 -7.01
CA PRO A 109 -14.28 0.09 -7.10
C PRO A 109 -14.56 -0.29 -8.56
N VAL A 110 -14.87 -1.55 -8.76
CA VAL A 110 -15.23 -2.07 -10.07
C VAL A 110 -16.69 -1.77 -10.37
N ASP A 111 -16.96 -1.33 -11.60
CA ASP A 111 -18.33 -1.16 -12.10
C ASP A 111 -19.01 -2.53 -12.22
N PRO A 112 -20.11 -2.77 -11.48
CA PRO A 112 -20.87 -4.02 -11.58
C PRO A 112 -21.37 -4.32 -13.00
N GLN A 113 -21.63 -3.31 -13.81
CA GLN A 113 -22.08 -3.47 -15.19
C GLN A 113 -21.00 -4.10 -16.09
N SER A 114 -19.73 -4.00 -15.70
CA SER A 114 -18.64 -4.65 -16.43
C SER A 114 -18.71 -6.18 -16.45
N PHE A 115 -19.55 -6.80 -15.61
CA PHE A 115 -19.82 -8.24 -15.58
C PHE A 115 -21.02 -8.65 -16.44
N ALA A 116 -21.76 -7.70 -17.06
CA ALA A 116 -22.77 -8.02 -18.05
C ALA A 116 -22.13 -8.80 -19.22
N VAL A 117 -22.87 -9.77 -19.76
CA VAL A 117 -22.37 -10.73 -20.76
C VAL A 117 -21.75 -10.02 -21.97
N ASP A 118 -22.42 -8.98 -22.47
CA ASP A 118 -21.94 -8.20 -23.62
C ASP A 118 -20.66 -7.43 -23.30
N GLN A 119 -20.62 -6.78 -22.14
CA GLN A 119 -19.46 -6.00 -21.67
C GLN A 119 -18.25 -6.90 -21.42
N TRP A 120 -18.47 -8.00 -20.69
CA TRP A 120 -17.39 -8.94 -20.41
C TRP A 120 -16.83 -9.60 -21.67
N ASN A 121 -17.69 -9.98 -22.62
CA ASN A 121 -17.25 -10.58 -23.87
C ASN A 121 -16.45 -9.62 -24.75
N TYR A 122 -16.69 -8.32 -24.60
CA TYR A 122 -15.97 -7.29 -25.34
C TYR A 122 -14.62 -6.94 -24.68
N PHE A 123 -14.60 -6.70 -23.37
CA PHE A 123 -13.42 -6.21 -22.66
C PHE A 123 -12.55 -7.34 -22.06
N GLY A 124 -13.14 -8.48 -21.71
CA GLY A 124 -12.45 -9.61 -21.07
C GLY A 124 -11.91 -9.34 -19.66
N ARG A 125 -12.30 -8.23 -19.06
CA ARG A 125 -11.85 -7.78 -17.73
C ARG A 125 -12.88 -6.88 -17.07
N PRO A 126 -12.88 -6.76 -15.73
CA PRO A 126 -13.68 -5.76 -15.05
C PRO A 126 -13.17 -4.34 -15.36
N LEU A 127 -14.07 -3.37 -15.34
CA LEU A 127 -13.78 -1.97 -15.56
C LEU A 127 -13.94 -1.18 -14.26
N PRO A 128 -13.07 -0.17 -13.98
CA PRO A 128 -13.27 0.72 -12.85
C PRO A 128 -14.53 1.58 -12.99
N ASP A 129 -15.23 1.78 -11.89
CA ASP A 129 -16.32 2.75 -11.81
C ASP A 129 -15.76 4.14 -11.51
N TYR A 130 -15.48 4.92 -12.56
CA TYR A 130 -14.92 6.26 -12.41
C TYR A 130 -15.91 7.27 -11.83
N THR A 131 -17.20 6.93 -11.66
CA THR A 131 -18.13 7.78 -10.90
C THR A 131 -17.85 7.70 -9.40
N GLN A 132 -17.14 6.65 -8.97
CA GLN A 132 -16.71 6.41 -7.61
C GLN A 132 -15.17 6.43 -7.50
N LEU A 133 -14.52 7.35 -8.20
CA LEU A 133 -13.07 7.43 -8.22
C LEU A 133 -12.49 7.51 -6.80
N ASN A 134 -11.60 6.57 -6.45
CA ASN A 134 -10.93 6.49 -5.14
C ASN A 134 -11.88 6.55 -3.92
N ALA A 135 -13.15 6.11 -4.09
CA ALA A 135 -14.15 6.12 -3.02
C ALA A 135 -13.89 5.06 -1.95
N GLU A 136 -13.30 3.94 -2.33
CA GLU A 136 -12.98 2.85 -1.43
C GLU A 136 -11.54 2.96 -0.90
N ARG A 137 -11.26 2.26 0.21
CA ARG A 137 -9.92 2.19 0.80
C ARG A 137 -9.54 0.76 1.17
N ASN A 138 -8.29 0.44 0.91
CA ASN A 138 -7.67 -0.79 1.41
C ASN A 138 -7.63 -0.77 2.94
N GLY A 139 -7.43 -1.93 3.55
CA GLY A 139 -7.12 -2.05 4.97
C GLY A 139 -5.81 -1.32 5.33
N ALA A 140 -5.64 -0.99 6.60
CA ALA A 140 -4.36 -0.48 7.08
C ALA A 140 -3.28 -1.56 7.00
N PHE A 141 -2.09 -1.17 6.56
CA PHE A 141 -0.91 -2.02 6.59
C PHE A 141 -0.18 -1.86 7.93
N HIS A 142 0.35 -2.95 8.44
CA HIS A 142 1.25 -2.93 9.59
C HIS A 142 2.39 -3.93 9.40
N GLN A 143 3.57 -3.58 9.90
CA GLN A 143 4.75 -4.44 9.86
C GLN A 143 5.51 -4.31 11.18
N LEU A 144 5.85 -5.44 11.77
CA LEU A 144 6.71 -5.53 12.94
C LEU A 144 8.00 -6.22 12.57
N ASP A 145 9.11 -5.53 12.75
CA ASP A 145 10.45 -6.07 12.60
C ASP A 145 11.10 -6.19 13.98
N ILE A 146 11.82 -7.28 14.22
CA ILE A 146 12.51 -7.54 15.48
C ILE A 146 13.93 -7.97 15.16
N ARG A 147 14.89 -7.40 15.87
CA ARG A 147 16.31 -7.71 15.69
C ARG A 147 17.00 -7.89 17.04
N VAL A 148 17.81 -8.91 17.12
CA VAL A 148 18.68 -9.20 18.26
C VAL A 148 20.11 -9.23 17.78
N ASP A 149 20.97 -8.47 18.43
CA ASP A 149 22.39 -8.37 18.12
C ASP A 149 23.23 -8.82 19.33
N ARG A 150 24.37 -9.39 19.03
CA ARG A 150 25.41 -9.65 20.02
C ARG A 150 26.73 -9.14 19.49
N LYS A 151 27.30 -8.10 20.15
CA LYS A 151 28.59 -7.51 19.79
C LYS A 151 29.68 -7.87 20.78
N TRP A 152 30.83 -8.29 20.25
CA TRP A 152 32.07 -8.53 21.01
C TRP A 152 33.12 -7.53 20.54
N PHE A 153 33.87 -7.00 21.51
CA PHE A 153 34.95 -6.06 21.26
C PHE A 153 36.29 -6.74 21.56
N PHE A 154 37.19 -6.68 20.60
CA PHE A 154 38.56 -7.15 20.70
C PHE A 154 39.51 -5.95 20.58
N GLU A 155 40.82 -6.13 20.84
CA GLU A 155 41.78 -5.03 20.85
C GLU A 155 41.86 -4.22 19.55
N ARG A 156 41.62 -4.83 18.40
CA ARG A 156 41.78 -4.21 17.08
C ARG A 156 40.56 -4.33 16.16
N TRP A 157 39.55 -5.05 16.58
CA TRP A 157 38.38 -5.31 15.77
C TRP A 157 37.17 -5.60 16.66
N SER A 158 35.98 -5.53 16.07
CA SER A 158 34.75 -5.96 16.72
C SER A 158 33.98 -6.93 15.85
N LEU A 159 33.25 -7.83 16.48
CA LEU A 159 32.37 -8.79 15.83
C LEU A 159 30.95 -8.53 16.31
N ASP A 160 30.05 -8.36 15.37
CA ASP A 160 28.62 -8.27 15.63
C ASP A 160 27.91 -9.39 14.88
N VAL A 161 27.13 -10.18 15.59
CA VAL A 161 26.29 -11.23 15.02
C VAL A 161 24.85 -10.88 15.34
N PHE A 162 24.00 -10.84 14.29
CA PHE A 162 22.62 -10.50 14.47
C PHE A 162 21.66 -11.53 13.86
N PHE A 163 20.51 -11.61 14.46
CA PHE A 163 19.35 -12.30 13.93
C PHE A 163 18.19 -11.30 13.83
N GLU A 164 17.59 -11.19 12.65
CA GLU A 164 16.50 -10.28 12.35
C GLU A 164 15.31 -11.06 11.79
N VAL A 165 14.12 -10.68 12.19
CA VAL A 165 12.86 -11.16 11.60
C VAL A 165 12.12 -9.93 11.10
N GLN A 166 12.06 -9.77 9.79
CA GLN A 166 11.24 -8.76 9.16
C GLN A 166 9.82 -9.28 8.98
N ASN A 167 8.86 -8.40 9.18
CA ASN A 167 7.44 -8.71 9.13
C ASN A 167 7.09 -9.92 10.03
N ALA A 168 7.50 -9.88 11.29
CA ALA A 168 7.32 -10.97 12.25
C ALA A 168 5.85 -11.40 12.45
N THR A 169 4.90 -10.54 12.12
CA THR A 169 3.46 -10.83 12.16
C THR A 169 2.95 -11.52 10.89
N GLY A 170 3.76 -11.61 9.84
CA GLY A 170 3.32 -12.13 8.55
C GLY A 170 2.22 -11.29 7.89
N ALA A 171 2.13 -10.00 8.24
CA ALA A 171 1.09 -9.13 7.69
C ALA A 171 1.24 -8.98 6.17
N ALA A 172 0.13 -9.13 5.46
CA ALA A 172 0.04 -8.87 4.04
C ALA A 172 -0.03 -7.36 3.76
N VAL A 173 0.51 -6.91 2.63
CA VAL A 173 0.25 -5.56 2.11
C VAL A 173 -1.14 -5.56 1.50
N PRO A 174 -2.11 -4.83 2.08
CA PRO A 174 -3.46 -4.80 1.55
C PRO A 174 -3.49 -4.22 0.14
N GLN A 175 -4.16 -4.91 -0.76
CA GLN A 175 -4.36 -4.49 -2.15
C GLN A 175 -5.85 -4.42 -2.47
N PRO A 176 -6.25 -3.67 -3.50
CA PRO A 176 -7.61 -3.71 -3.97
C PRO A 176 -8.02 -5.14 -4.34
N PRO A 177 -9.27 -5.54 -4.07
CA PRO A 177 -9.75 -6.87 -4.42
C PRO A 177 -9.70 -7.07 -5.95
N VAL A 178 -9.15 -8.19 -6.38
CA VAL A 178 -9.17 -8.57 -7.79
C VAL A 178 -10.50 -9.23 -8.11
N ASN A 179 -11.26 -8.59 -8.96
CA ASN A 179 -12.54 -9.11 -9.42
C ASN A 179 -12.36 -9.89 -10.74
N ASP A 180 -13.01 -11.03 -10.85
CA ASP A 180 -13.03 -11.89 -12.02
C ASP A 180 -14.40 -12.59 -12.11
N VAL A 181 -14.65 -13.30 -13.18
CA VAL A 181 -15.83 -14.17 -13.34
C VAL A 181 -15.52 -15.58 -12.87
N VAL A 182 -16.54 -16.24 -12.32
CA VAL A 182 -16.48 -17.67 -12.03
C VAL A 182 -16.43 -18.44 -13.36
N ARG A 183 -15.52 -19.40 -13.46
CA ARG A 183 -15.35 -20.19 -14.69
C ARG A 183 -15.60 -21.67 -14.42
N ASN A 184 -16.17 -22.35 -15.41
CA ASN A 184 -16.25 -23.79 -15.40
C ASN A 184 -14.83 -24.39 -15.34
N PRO A 185 -14.49 -25.25 -14.36
CA PRO A 185 -13.13 -25.76 -14.18
C PRO A 185 -12.66 -26.68 -15.32
N PHE A 186 -13.56 -27.21 -16.12
CA PHE A 186 -13.24 -28.14 -17.22
C PHE A 186 -13.13 -27.43 -18.57
N THR A 187 -13.95 -26.41 -18.82
CA THR A 187 -14.01 -25.72 -20.12
C THR A 187 -13.36 -24.34 -20.09
N GLY A 188 -13.16 -23.75 -18.90
CA GLY A 188 -12.67 -22.37 -18.74
C GLY A 188 -13.70 -21.30 -19.10
N THR A 189 -14.91 -21.68 -19.53
CA THR A 189 -15.96 -20.71 -19.91
C THR A 189 -16.55 -20.03 -18.69
N PRO A 190 -16.85 -18.72 -18.75
CA PRO A 190 -17.57 -18.02 -17.70
C PRO A 190 -18.92 -18.65 -17.43
N ILE A 191 -19.35 -18.64 -16.14
CA ILE A 191 -20.64 -19.15 -15.71
C ILE A 191 -21.59 -17.97 -15.54
N LEU A 192 -22.80 -18.10 -16.08
CA LEU A 192 -23.87 -17.12 -15.89
C LEU A 192 -24.38 -17.15 -14.45
N SER A 193 -24.69 -15.98 -13.92
CA SER A 193 -25.41 -15.84 -12.66
C SER A 193 -26.89 -16.24 -12.82
N ASP A 194 -27.63 -16.28 -11.71
CA ASP A 194 -29.08 -16.51 -11.74
C ASP A 194 -29.81 -15.45 -12.61
N ASP A 195 -29.29 -14.23 -12.66
CA ASP A 195 -29.61 -13.24 -13.67
C ASP A 195 -28.77 -13.52 -14.92
N SER A 196 -29.39 -14.11 -15.95
CA SER A 196 -28.72 -14.58 -17.16
C SER A 196 -28.05 -13.49 -18.00
N ASP A 197 -28.24 -12.21 -17.64
CA ASP A 197 -27.61 -11.07 -18.32
C ASP A 197 -26.20 -10.77 -17.76
N PHE A 198 -25.81 -11.41 -16.65
CA PHE A 198 -24.52 -11.22 -15.99
C PHE A 198 -23.77 -12.54 -15.80
N TYR A 199 -22.45 -12.47 -15.76
CA TYR A 199 -21.61 -13.57 -15.28
C TYR A 199 -21.50 -13.55 -13.76
N ASP A 200 -21.42 -14.74 -13.16
CA ASP A 200 -21.11 -14.91 -11.75
C ASP A 200 -19.75 -14.31 -11.40
N ARG A 201 -19.69 -13.53 -10.31
CA ARG A 201 -18.49 -12.86 -9.86
C ARG A 201 -17.77 -13.63 -8.78
N ARG A 202 -16.45 -13.59 -8.82
CA ARG A 202 -15.60 -13.98 -7.71
C ARG A 202 -14.65 -12.86 -7.37
N VAL A 203 -14.36 -12.73 -6.08
CA VAL A 203 -13.37 -11.80 -5.57
C VAL A 203 -12.18 -12.60 -5.10
N LEU A 204 -11.01 -12.24 -5.58
CA LEU A 204 -9.74 -12.81 -5.18
C LEU A 204 -9.00 -11.78 -4.33
N ASP A 205 -8.55 -12.17 -3.15
CA ASP A 205 -7.64 -11.36 -2.37
C ASP A 205 -6.20 -11.70 -2.78
N PRO A 206 -5.51 -10.78 -3.47
CA PRO A 206 -4.13 -10.98 -3.89
C PRO A 206 -3.13 -10.76 -2.75
N SER A 207 -3.59 -10.33 -1.58
CA SER A 207 -2.72 -9.97 -0.46
C SER A 207 -2.02 -11.21 0.09
N ALA A 208 -0.71 -11.18 0.12
CA ALA A 208 0.12 -12.22 0.73
C ALA A 208 1.17 -11.58 1.63
N GLY A 209 1.32 -12.14 2.82
CA GLY A 209 2.34 -11.72 3.77
C GLY A 209 3.43 -12.78 3.91
N THR A 210 4.66 -12.33 4.06
CA THR A 210 5.82 -13.20 4.24
C THR A 210 6.63 -12.75 5.44
N VAL A 211 6.99 -13.69 6.30
CA VAL A 211 7.97 -13.50 7.37
C VAL A 211 9.35 -13.78 6.81
N LEU A 212 10.29 -12.83 6.96
CA LEU A 212 11.64 -12.92 6.42
C LEU A 212 12.67 -12.97 7.55
N PRO A 213 13.16 -14.15 7.95
CA PRO A 213 14.27 -14.25 8.87
C PRO A 213 15.60 -13.99 8.15
N ALA A 214 16.50 -13.29 8.80
CA ALA A 214 17.86 -13.03 8.33
C ALA A 214 18.88 -13.23 9.45
N LEU A 215 20.04 -13.78 9.12
CA LEU A 215 21.18 -13.89 9.99
C LEU A 215 22.36 -13.17 9.33
N GLY A 216 23.08 -12.36 10.08
CA GLY A 216 24.23 -11.65 9.54
C GLY A 216 25.38 -11.52 10.52
N ILE A 217 26.56 -11.25 9.96
CA ILE A 217 27.80 -11.03 10.69
C ILE A 217 28.43 -9.75 10.18
N ILE A 218 28.82 -8.85 11.08
CA ILE A 218 29.54 -7.62 10.77
C ILE A 218 30.88 -7.64 11.50
N VAL A 219 31.96 -7.41 10.77
CA VAL A 219 33.31 -7.26 11.32
C VAL A 219 33.77 -5.83 11.05
N GLU A 220 34.14 -5.11 12.11
CA GLU A 220 34.72 -3.77 12.05
C GLU A 220 36.18 -3.84 12.47
N LEU A 221 37.11 -3.34 11.64
CA LEU A 221 38.57 -3.36 11.81
C LEU A 221 39.10 -2.07 12.39
#